data_95be8dd82f7c4dfe998342553c34e35f
#
_entry.id   95be8dd82f7c4dfe998342553c34e35f
#
_cell.length_a   1.000
_cell.length_b   1.000
_cell.length_c   1.000
_cell.angle_alpha   90.00
_cell.angle_beta   90.00
_cell.angle_gamma   90.00
#
_symmetry.space_group_name_H-M   'P 1'
#
loop_
_entity.id
_entity.type
_entity.pdbx_description
1 polymer ?
#
loop_
_entity_poly.entity_id
_entity_poly.type
_entity_poly.pdbx_seq_one_letter_code
_entity_poly.pdbx_strand_id
1 'polypeptide(L)'
;MNESNFIIELKHISKSFGDKVVLDDVSLFVEQGEFVTILGPSGCGKTTLLRILAGFGMADEGEIRIEGKEITDTPPHLRPLNTVFQRYALFPHLNVYDNVAFGLKLKGVKKDEIDERVNKALKMVGMTDYEWRDVNSLSGG
;
A
#
# COMPACT_ATOMS: atom_id res chain seq x y z
N MET A 1 14.25 22.52 17.76
CA MET A 1 14.11 21.83 16.45
C MET A 1 12.67 21.37 16.38
N ASN A 2 11.86 21.97 15.50
CA ASN A 2 10.46 21.53 15.36
C ASN A 2 10.51 20.13 14.73
N GLU A 3 10.19 19.11 15.53
CA GLU A 3 9.84 17.80 14.99
C GLU A 3 8.59 18.05 14.12
N SER A 4 8.70 17.78 12.83
CA SER A 4 7.56 17.88 11.93
C SER A 4 6.50 16.90 12.41
N ASN A 5 5.29 17.36 12.69
CA ASN A 5 4.17 16.55 13.18
C ASN A 5 3.61 15.65 12.04
N PHE A 6 4.31 15.61 10.90
CA PHE A 6 3.88 14.89 9.71
C PHE A 6 4.35 13.43 9.74
N ILE A 7 3.41 12.52 9.54
CA ILE A 7 3.71 11.08 9.37
C ILE A 7 4.23 10.79 7.96
N ILE A 8 3.76 11.55 6.96
CA ILE A 8 4.22 11.44 5.56
C ILE A 8 4.59 12.82 5.07
N GLU A 9 5.76 12.94 4.45
CA GLU A 9 6.22 14.15 3.78
C GLU A 9 6.68 13.77 2.36
N LEU A 10 6.05 14.36 1.37
CA LEU A 10 6.49 14.38 -0.02
C LEU A 10 6.95 15.78 -0.33
N LYS A 11 8.20 15.98 -0.77
CA LYS A 11 8.78 17.30 -1.04
C LYS A 11 9.30 17.34 -2.45
N HIS A 12 8.78 18.29 -3.24
CA HIS A 12 9.26 18.60 -4.59
C HIS A 12 9.30 17.37 -5.52
N ILE A 13 8.28 16.51 -5.44
CA ILE A 13 8.22 15.29 -6.24
C ILE A 13 7.92 15.62 -7.70
N SER A 14 8.87 15.32 -8.57
CA SER A 14 8.71 15.42 -10.01
C SER A 14 8.83 14.06 -10.68
N LYS A 15 8.05 13.84 -11.74
CA LYS A 15 8.07 12.61 -12.53
C LYS A 15 7.65 12.83 -13.97
N SER A 16 8.49 12.38 -14.88
CA SER A 16 8.22 12.39 -16.31
C SER A 16 8.27 10.97 -16.89
N PHE A 17 7.56 10.75 -17.97
CA PHE A 17 7.63 9.54 -18.80
C PHE A 17 7.88 9.95 -20.26
N GLY A 18 9.11 9.80 -20.73
CA GLY A 18 9.57 10.40 -21.98
C GLY A 18 9.42 11.92 -21.89
N ASP A 19 8.81 12.53 -22.87
CA ASP A 19 8.61 14.00 -22.94
C ASP A 19 7.38 14.47 -22.12
N LYS A 20 6.65 13.56 -21.50
CA LYS A 20 5.44 13.90 -20.75
C LYS A 20 5.74 14.07 -19.27
N VAL A 21 5.64 15.28 -18.75
CA VAL A 21 5.63 15.57 -17.31
C VAL A 21 4.29 15.11 -16.73
N VAL A 22 4.33 14.30 -15.67
CA VAL A 22 3.16 13.74 -14.98
C VAL A 22 3.03 14.30 -13.58
N LEU A 23 4.13 14.52 -12.89
CA LEU A 23 4.20 15.25 -11.63
C LEU A 23 5.23 16.37 -11.79
N ASP A 24 4.85 17.58 -11.39
CA ASP A 24 5.67 18.77 -11.51
C ASP A 24 5.72 19.46 -10.14
N ASP A 25 6.83 19.31 -9.45
CA ASP A 25 7.12 19.91 -8.14
C ASP A 25 6.00 19.71 -7.08
N VAL A 26 5.49 18.48 -6.97
CA VAL A 26 4.37 18.17 -6.06
C VAL A 26 4.87 17.98 -4.65
N SER A 27 4.33 18.75 -3.70
CA SER A 27 4.56 18.57 -2.27
C SER A 27 3.27 18.24 -1.53
N LEU A 28 3.32 17.26 -0.61
CA LEU A 28 2.19 16.82 0.19
C LEU A 28 2.68 16.45 1.59
N PHE A 29 1.95 16.90 2.59
CA PHE A 29 2.22 16.61 4.00
C PHE A 29 0.98 16.01 4.63
N VAL A 30 1.15 14.93 5.40
CA VAL A 30 0.05 14.22 6.07
C VAL A 30 0.38 14.09 7.55
N GLU A 31 -0.55 14.51 8.39
CA GLU A 31 -0.42 14.40 9.85
C GLU A 31 -0.86 13.01 10.36
N GLN A 32 -0.46 12.68 11.57
CA GLN A 32 -0.86 11.44 12.24
C GLN A 32 -2.38 11.39 12.40
N GLY A 33 -3.01 10.31 11.91
CA GLY A 33 -4.47 10.10 12.01
C GLY A 33 -5.30 10.89 10.99
N GLU A 34 -4.66 11.63 10.08
CA GLU A 34 -5.35 12.36 9.04
C GLU A 34 -5.89 11.42 7.93
N PHE A 35 -7.07 11.76 7.39
CA PHE A 35 -7.64 11.14 6.21
C PHE A 35 -7.50 12.08 5.01
N VAL A 36 -6.61 11.73 4.07
CA VAL A 36 -6.31 12.55 2.88
C VAL A 36 -6.94 11.96 1.64
N THR A 37 -7.59 12.82 0.83
CA THR A 37 -8.15 12.44 -0.46
C THR A 37 -7.45 13.21 -1.59
N ILE A 38 -6.89 12.50 -2.56
CA ILE A 38 -6.28 13.09 -3.76
C ILE A 38 -7.31 13.07 -4.89
N LEU A 39 -7.77 14.25 -5.29
CA LEU A 39 -8.76 14.45 -6.35
C LEU A 39 -8.12 14.97 -7.64
N GLY A 40 -8.74 14.67 -8.76
CA GLY A 40 -8.31 15.17 -10.07
C GLY A 40 -8.80 14.27 -11.22
N PRO A 41 -8.72 14.77 -12.47
CA PRO A 41 -9.13 14.01 -13.65
C PRO A 41 -8.29 12.76 -13.89
N SER A 42 -8.77 11.86 -14.77
CA SER A 42 -7.98 10.69 -15.17
C SER A 42 -6.67 11.13 -15.85
N GLY A 43 -5.57 10.47 -15.48
CA GLY A 43 -4.26 10.76 -16.06
C GLY A 43 -3.50 11.95 -15.47
N CYS A 44 -4.01 12.64 -14.42
CA CYS A 44 -3.33 13.75 -13.77
C CYS A 44 -2.22 13.35 -12.74
N GLY A 45 -1.78 12.10 -12.72
CA GLY A 45 -0.65 11.68 -11.87
C GLY A 45 -0.99 11.09 -10.51
N LYS A 46 -2.25 11.03 -10.05
CA LYS A 46 -2.63 10.49 -8.73
C LYS A 46 -2.05 9.10 -8.45
N THR A 47 -2.28 8.17 -9.37
CA THR A 47 -1.75 6.81 -9.25
C THR A 47 -0.22 6.78 -9.29
N THR A 48 0.41 7.65 -10.08
CA THR A 48 1.87 7.79 -10.14
C THR A 48 2.42 8.25 -8.79
N LEU A 49 1.82 9.27 -8.18
CA LEU A 49 2.22 9.77 -6.87
C LEU A 49 2.10 8.69 -5.79
N LEU A 50 0.97 7.98 -5.74
CA LEU A 50 0.76 6.89 -4.78
C LEU A 50 1.73 5.72 -5.02
N ARG A 51 2.05 5.39 -6.28
CA ARG A 51 3.04 4.35 -6.59
C ARG A 51 4.45 4.76 -6.18
N ILE A 52 4.82 6.01 -6.35
CA ILE A 52 6.11 6.55 -5.90
C ILE A 52 6.17 6.51 -4.38
N LEU A 53 5.13 6.96 -3.67
CA LEU A 53 5.05 6.86 -2.21
C LEU A 53 5.17 5.42 -1.72
N ALA A 54 4.53 4.47 -2.38
CA ALA A 54 4.59 3.05 -2.03
C ALA A 54 5.88 2.34 -2.48
N GLY A 55 6.76 3.00 -3.24
CA GLY A 55 8.02 2.44 -3.73
C GLY A 55 7.89 1.56 -4.99
N PHE A 56 6.72 1.56 -5.66
CA PHE A 56 6.51 0.88 -6.94
C PHE A 56 6.88 1.72 -8.16
N GLY A 57 7.50 2.87 -7.95
CA GLY A 57 8.05 3.77 -8.94
C GLY A 57 9.03 4.71 -8.26
N MET A 58 9.97 5.24 -9.04
CA MET A 58 10.93 6.24 -8.56
C MET A 58 10.51 7.62 -9.04
N ALA A 59 10.62 8.63 -8.19
CA ALA A 59 10.58 10.03 -8.61
C ALA A 59 11.86 10.36 -9.42
N ASP A 60 11.78 11.34 -10.29
CA ASP A 60 12.95 11.85 -10.97
C ASP A 60 13.67 12.90 -10.08
N GLU A 61 12.86 13.61 -9.27
CA GLU A 61 13.34 14.58 -8.27
C GLU A 61 12.45 14.54 -7.02
N GLY A 62 13.00 15.06 -5.91
CA GLY A 62 12.29 15.22 -4.66
C GLY A 62 12.65 14.18 -3.60
N GLU A 63 12.02 14.33 -2.45
CA GLU A 63 12.31 13.54 -1.25
C GLU A 63 11.02 13.02 -0.61
N ILE A 64 11.08 11.79 -0.11
CA ILE A 64 9.98 11.15 0.61
C ILE A 64 10.44 10.79 2.01
N ARG A 65 9.68 11.24 3.02
CA ARG A 65 9.89 10.86 4.42
C ARG A 65 8.63 10.21 5.01
N ILE A 66 8.84 9.23 5.87
CA ILE A 66 7.80 8.64 6.72
C ILE A 66 8.33 8.63 8.15
N GLU A 67 7.53 9.18 9.08
CA GLU A 67 7.92 9.33 10.49
C GLU A 67 9.30 9.99 10.64
N GLY A 68 9.55 11.04 9.84
CA GLY A 68 10.83 11.77 9.81
C GLY A 68 11.99 11.04 9.13
N LYS A 69 11.86 9.74 8.82
CA LYS A 69 12.90 8.95 8.16
C LYS A 69 12.78 9.06 6.65
N GLU A 70 13.86 9.40 5.98
CA GLU A 70 13.93 9.39 4.53
C GLU A 70 13.83 7.96 3.96
N ILE A 71 12.92 7.78 2.98
CA ILE A 71 12.65 6.50 2.34
C ILE A 71 12.64 6.57 0.81
N THR A 72 13.15 7.64 0.24
CA THR A 72 13.11 7.91 -1.21
C THR A 72 13.55 6.69 -2.03
N ASP A 73 14.69 6.09 -1.70
CA ASP A 73 15.26 4.93 -2.37
C ASP A 73 14.93 3.58 -1.69
N THR A 74 14.08 3.60 -0.66
CA THR A 74 13.73 2.38 0.07
C THR A 74 12.78 1.51 -0.78
N PRO A 75 13.08 0.22 -0.99
CA PRO A 75 12.23 -0.67 -1.76
C PRO A 75 10.86 -0.90 -1.06
N PRO A 76 9.79 -1.25 -1.81
CA PRO A 76 8.42 -1.34 -1.30
C PRO A 76 8.26 -2.21 -0.05
N HIS A 77 8.92 -3.37 -0.01
CA HIS A 77 8.80 -4.35 1.07
C HIS A 77 9.45 -3.91 2.40
N LEU A 78 10.26 -2.85 2.37
CA LEU A 78 10.90 -2.25 3.56
C LEU A 78 10.23 -0.93 3.98
N ARG A 79 9.26 -0.42 3.20
CA ARG A 79 8.52 0.79 3.58
C ARG A 79 7.44 0.46 4.62
N PRO A 80 7.26 1.27 5.66
CA PRO A 80 6.21 1.08 6.67
C PRO A 80 4.84 1.53 6.14
N LEU A 81 4.44 1.06 4.96
CA LEU A 81 3.20 1.40 4.26
C LEU A 81 2.47 0.15 3.81
N ASN A 82 1.15 0.22 3.82
CA ASN A 82 0.30 -0.79 3.20
C ASN A 82 -0.49 -0.16 2.05
N THR A 83 -0.47 -0.78 0.88
CA THR A 83 -1.19 -0.34 -0.30
C THR A 83 -2.33 -1.30 -0.61
N VAL A 84 -3.55 -0.77 -0.74
CA VAL A 84 -4.68 -1.53 -1.27
C VAL A 84 -4.77 -1.25 -2.77
N PHE A 85 -4.59 -2.30 -3.59
CA PHE A 85 -4.63 -2.18 -5.04
C PHE A 85 -6.06 -2.19 -5.57
N GLN A 86 -6.32 -1.45 -6.66
CA GLN A 86 -7.62 -1.42 -7.33
C GLN A 86 -8.06 -2.80 -7.88
N ARG A 87 -7.11 -3.65 -8.22
CA ARG A 87 -7.33 -5.05 -8.61
C ARG A 87 -6.76 -5.93 -7.51
N TYR A 88 -7.55 -6.25 -6.57
CA TYR A 88 -7.41 -7.17 -5.44
C TYR A 88 -6.12 -7.99 -5.32
N ALA A 89 -5.02 -7.70 -5.80
CA ALA A 89 -3.67 -8.31 -5.68
C ALA A 89 -3.62 -9.70 -4.99
N LEU A 90 -4.64 -10.54 -5.23
CA LEU A 90 -4.71 -11.89 -4.70
C LEU A 90 -3.74 -12.81 -5.45
N PHE A 91 -3.20 -13.78 -4.76
CA PHE A 91 -2.43 -14.86 -5.35
C PHE A 91 -3.42 -15.89 -5.93
N PRO A 92 -3.58 -15.97 -7.27
CA PRO A 92 -4.63 -16.79 -7.88
C PRO A 92 -4.44 -18.29 -7.72
N HIS A 93 -3.24 -18.73 -7.38
CA HIS A 93 -2.88 -20.13 -7.13
C HIS A 93 -3.05 -20.54 -5.65
N LEU A 94 -3.46 -19.63 -4.79
CA LEU A 94 -3.72 -19.86 -3.37
C LEU A 94 -5.23 -19.78 -3.12
N ASN A 95 -5.72 -20.57 -2.15
CA ASN A 95 -7.08 -20.45 -1.63
C ASN A 95 -7.26 -19.20 -0.76
N VAL A 96 -8.46 -18.97 -0.26
CA VAL A 96 -8.78 -17.81 0.60
C VAL A 96 -7.93 -17.82 1.87
N TYR A 97 -7.85 -18.95 2.58
CA TYR A 97 -7.05 -19.09 3.78
C TYR A 97 -5.58 -18.73 3.54
N ASP A 98 -4.97 -19.31 2.50
CA ASP A 98 -3.56 -19.11 2.20
C ASP A 98 -3.25 -17.66 1.77
N ASN A 99 -4.19 -17.01 1.08
CA ASN A 99 -4.07 -15.57 0.77
C ASN A 99 -4.05 -14.72 2.04
N VAL A 100 -4.99 -14.95 2.98
CA VAL A 100 -5.04 -14.20 4.25
C VAL A 100 -3.83 -14.52 5.13
N ALA A 101 -3.41 -15.78 5.18
CA ALA A 101 -2.29 -16.25 5.98
C ALA A 101 -0.92 -15.82 5.42
N PHE A 102 -0.84 -15.41 4.16
CA PHE A 102 0.43 -15.22 3.44
C PHE A 102 1.41 -14.31 4.19
N GLY A 103 0.96 -13.12 4.59
CA GLY A 103 1.80 -12.16 5.32
C GLY A 103 2.24 -12.66 6.71
N LEU A 104 1.39 -13.46 7.39
CA LEU A 104 1.72 -14.04 8.69
C LEU A 104 2.77 -15.14 8.54
N LYS A 105 2.66 -15.97 7.48
CA LYS A 105 3.66 -17.00 7.15
C LYS A 105 5.03 -16.38 6.86
N LEU A 106 5.08 -15.28 6.09
CA LEU A 106 6.32 -14.56 5.80
C LEU A 106 6.98 -13.99 7.07
N LYS A 107 6.18 -13.59 8.05
CA LYS A 107 6.67 -13.09 9.35
C LYS A 107 7.06 -14.22 10.33
N GLY A 108 6.96 -15.48 9.92
CA GLY A 108 7.31 -16.62 10.76
C GLY A 108 6.36 -16.85 11.95
N VAL A 109 5.11 -16.37 11.86
CA VAL A 109 4.10 -16.59 12.90
C VAL A 109 3.78 -18.08 13.00
N LYS A 110 3.58 -18.59 14.23
CA LYS A 110 3.25 -19.99 14.48
C LYS A 110 1.89 -20.36 13.87
N LYS A 111 1.76 -21.63 13.44
CA LYS A 111 0.57 -22.11 12.74
C LYS A 111 -0.72 -21.89 13.53
N ASP A 112 -0.74 -22.26 14.81
CA ASP A 112 -1.94 -22.12 15.66
C ASP A 112 -2.41 -20.65 15.76
N GLU A 113 -1.48 -19.72 15.83
CA GLU A 113 -1.77 -18.28 15.84
C GLU A 113 -2.24 -17.79 14.47
N ILE A 114 -1.69 -18.34 13.36
CA ILE A 114 -2.17 -18.05 12.01
C ILE A 114 -3.63 -18.50 11.87
N ASP A 115 -3.96 -19.73 12.29
CA ASP A 115 -5.31 -20.29 12.22
C ASP A 115 -6.31 -19.40 12.97
N GLU A 116 -5.97 -18.99 14.19
CA GLU A 116 -6.81 -18.08 14.99
C GLU A 116 -7.04 -16.73 14.30
N ARG A 117 -5.97 -16.10 13.81
CA ARG A 117 -6.04 -14.77 13.18
C ARG A 117 -6.79 -14.81 11.86
N VAL A 118 -6.58 -15.83 11.04
CA VAL A 118 -7.28 -16.01 9.75
C VAL A 118 -8.77 -16.21 9.99
N ASN A 119 -9.15 -17.13 10.89
CA ASN A 119 -10.55 -17.38 11.23
C ASN A 119 -11.24 -16.13 11.77
N LYS A 120 -10.57 -15.37 12.63
CA LYS A 120 -11.09 -14.10 13.13
C LYS A 120 -11.30 -13.09 12.02
N ALA A 121 -10.35 -12.95 11.09
CA ALA A 121 -10.45 -12.03 9.97
C ALA A 121 -11.61 -12.40 9.04
N LEU A 122 -11.73 -13.68 8.66
CA LEU A 122 -12.82 -14.17 7.81
C LEU A 122 -14.19 -14.00 8.47
N LYS A 123 -14.29 -14.25 9.76
CA LYS A 123 -15.53 -14.01 10.53
C LYS A 123 -15.92 -12.52 10.52
N MET A 124 -14.96 -11.60 10.64
CA MET A 124 -15.23 -10.14 10.62
C MET A 124 -15.85 -9.66 9.31
N VAL A 125 -15.52 -10.32 8.19
CA VAL A 125 -16.06 -9.99 6.85
C VAL A 125 -17.16 -10.93 6.39
N GLY A 126 -17.70 -11.80 7.28
CA GLY A 126 -18.81 -12.71 6.96
C GLY A 126 -18.43 -13.86 6.01
N MET A 127 -17.16 -14.22 5.93
CA MET A 127 -16.63 -15.25 5.04
C MET A 127 -16.26 -16.56 5.80
N THR A 128 -16.93 -16.87 6.88
CA THR A 128 -16.82 -18.16 7.56
C THR A 128 -17.19 -19.28 6.57
N ASP A 129 -16.47 -20.40 6.59
CA ASP A 129 -16.62 -21.54 5.68
C ASP A 129 -16.16 -21.31 4.21
N TYR A 130 -15.43 -20.20 3.97
CA TYR A 130 -14.86 -19.90 2.65
C TYR A 130 -13.35 -20.16 2.58
N GLU A 131 -12.74 -20.63 3.66
CA GLU A 131 -11.28 -20.76 3.83
C GLU A 131 -10.60 -21.49 2.67
N TRP A 132 -11.24 -22.57 2.21
CA TRP A 132 -10.66 -23.48 1.20
C TRP A 132 -11.15 -23.21 -0.22
N ARG A 133 -11.94 -22.16 -0.43
CA ARG A 133 -12.41 -21.81 -1.78
C ARG A 133 -11.29 -21.22 -2.62
N ASP A 134 -11.37 -21.48 -3.92
CA ASP A 134 -10.56 -20.80 -4.93
C ASP A 134 -10.97 -19.33 -4.98
N VAL A 135 -9.98 -18.42 -4.90
CA VAL A 135 -10.23 -16.98 -4.93
C VAL A 135 -10.84 -16.50 -6.25
N ASN A 136 -10.60 -17.22 -7.36
CA ASN A 136 -11.20 -16.92 -8.65
C ASN A 136 -12.71 -17.25 -8.71
N SER A 137 -13.21 -18.01 -7.75
CA SER A 137 -14.66 -18.32 -7.63
C SER A 137 -15.44 -17.28 -6.85
N LEU A 138 -14.76 -16.30 -6.25
CA LEU A 138 -15.40 -15.25 -5.44
C LEU A 138 -15.91 -14.11 -6.33
N SER A 139 -17.04 -13.50 -5.92
CA SER A 139 -17.52 -12.28 -6.54
C SER A 139 -16.65 -11.08 -6.14
N GLY A 140 -16.68 -10.00 -6.92
CA GLY A 140 -15.88 -8.79 -6.69
C GLY A 140 -16.38 -7.88 -5.56
N GLY A 141 -17.19 -8.39 -4.65
CA GLY A 141 -17.72 -7.64 -3.50
C GLY A 141 -17.56 -8.38 -2.21
#